data_55b675bae0de746484fd282c38e8a63c
#
_entry.id   55b675bae0de746484fd282c38e8a63c
#
_cell.length_a   1.000
_cell.length_b   1.000
_cell.length_c   1.000
_cell.angle_alpha   90.00
_cell.angle_beta   90.00
_cell.angle_gamma   90.00
#
_symmetry.space_group_name_H-M   'P 1'
#
loop_
_entity.id
_entity.type
_entity.pdbx_description
1 polymer ?
#
loop_
_entity_poly.entity_id
_entity_poly.type
_entity_poly.pdbx_seq_one_letter_code
_entity_poly.pdbx_strand_id
1 'polypeptide(L)'
;MGFFSRLFQPRADGLPVADDWTSLPDSNASELVLFGDEASKLLAEIDIDAAIASHERWVPWLYQALQGVKDEQLRPEVICNDDCSELGQWLHGGGQRALGHFPAFEMLIRRNRYFHQQAAAMLTLQAAGDARLAEQAFKSCRHASSQVVLLLKELKRGLGQRR
;
A
#
# COMPACT_ATOMS: atom_id res chain seq x y z
N MET A 1 -18.90 -12.95 -22.34
CA MET A 1 -19.56 -11.75 -21.82
C MET A 1 -18.90 -11.39 -20.50
N GLY A 2 -18.12 -10.34 -20.56
CA GLY A 2 -17.01 -10.10 -19.66
C GLY A 2 -17.36 -9.76 -18.21
N PHE A 3 -16.70 -10.45 -17.33
CA PHE A 3 -16.63 -10.20 -15.88
C PHE A 3 -16.05 -8.79 -15.55
N PHE A 4 -15.43 -8.15 -16.54
CA PHE A 4 -14.76 -6.84 -16.40
C PHE A 4 -15.69 -5.62 -16.45
N SER A 5 -16.93 -5.76 -16.90
CA SER A 5 -17.85 -4.62 -17.00
C SER A 5 -18.43 -4.14 -15.66
N ARG A 6 -18.29 -4.91 -14.59
CA ARG A 6 -18.84 -4.54 -13.26
C ARG A 6 -17.86 -3.77 -12.37
N LEU A 7 -16.57 -3.73 -12.73
CA LEU A 7 -15.54 -3.06 -11.94
C LEU A 7 -15.51 -1.53 -12.11
N PHE A 8 -16.26 -0.99 -13.08
CA PHE A 8 -16.24 0.44 -13.42
C PHE A 8 -17.61 1.11 -13.46
N GLN A 9 -18.65 0.49 -12.91
CA GLN A 9 -19.94 1.20 -12.76
C GLN A 9 -19.99 1.91 -11.42
N PRO A 10 -20.05 3.27 -11.41
CA PRO A 10 -20.32 3.99 -10.17
C PRO A 10 -21.72 3.60 -9.68
N ARG A 11 -21.81 3.13 -8.45
CA ARG A 11 -23.13 3.01 -7.78
C ARG A 11 -23.69 4.40 -7.55
N ALA A 12 -24.99 4.53 -7.74
CA ALA A 12 -25.74 5.79 -7.66
C ALA A 12 -25.80 6.45 -6.27
N ASP A 13 -25.19 5.86 -5.27
CA ASP A 13 -25.29 6.22 -3.86
C ASP A 13 -24.02 6.88 -3.28
N GLY A 14 -23.02 7.20 -4.10
CA GLY A 14 -21.88 8.03 -3.67
C GLY A 14 -21.01 7.47 -2.54
N LEU A 15 -21.28 6.25 -2.06
CA LEU A 15 -20.41 5.56 -1.12
C LEU A 15 -19.19 5.00 -1.87
N PRO A 16 -17.97 5.16 -1.36
CA PRO A 16 -16.82 4.52 -1.96
C PRO A 16 -17.09 3.02 -2.01
N VAL A 17 -17.08 2.46 -3.22
CA VAL A 17 -17.12 1.00 -3.39
C VAL A 17 -15.99 0.45 -2.53
N ALA A 18 -16.34 -0.38 -1.57
CA ALA A 18 -15.35 -1.21 -0.91
C ALA A 18 -14.70 -2.02 -2.03
N ASP A 19 -13.50 -1.62 -2.41
CA ASP A 19 -12.73 -2.34 -3.42
C ASP A 19 -12.60 -3.78 -2.93
N ASP A 20 -13.26 -4.71 -3.61
CA ASP A 20 -13.06 -6.13 -3.35
C ASP A 20 -11.69 -6.54 -3.89
N TRP A 21 -10.68 -6.29 -3.05
CA TRP A 21 -9.28 -6.59 -3.34
C TRP A 21 -8.89 -7.99 -2.87
N THR A 22 -9.84 -8.90 -2.83
CA THR A 22 -9.59 -10.28 -2.39
C THR A 22 -8.75 -11.07 -3.38
N SER A 23 -8.63 -10.59 -4.62
CA SER A 23 -7.73 -11.19 -5.62
C SER A 23 -6.96 -10.12 -6.38
N LEU A 24 -5.63 -10.24 -6.41
CA LEU A 24 -4.82 -9.58 -7.42
C LEU A 24 -5.19 -10.21 -8.76
N PRO A 25 -5.43 -9.40 -9.82
CA PRO A 25 -5.66 -9.98 -11.15
C PRO A 25 -4.43 -10.81 -11.55
N ASP A 26 -4.61 -12.10 -11.79
CA ASP A 26 -3.54 -13.03 -12.18
C ASP A 26 -2.77 -12.60 -13.44
N SER A 27 -3.37 -11.71 -14.24
CA SER A 27 -2.81 -11.30 -15.53
C SER A 27 -1.74 -10.21 -15.47
N ASN A 28 -1.57 -9.49 -14.35
CA ASN A 28 -0.78 -8.25 -14.35
C ASN A 28 0.54 -8.34 -13.57
N ALA A 29 0.80 -9.44 -12.88
CA ALA A 29 2.08 -9.64 -12.17
C ALA A 29 3.27 -9.76 -13.16
N SER A 30 3.03 -10.18 -14.40
CA SER A 30 4.05 -10.31 -15.43
C SER A 30 4.40 -8.99 -16.14
N GLU A 31 3.61 -7.93 -15.94
CA GLU A 31 3.80 -6.64 -16.63
C GLU A 31 4.82 -5.73 -15.96
N LEU A 32 5.20 -6.00 -14.70
CA LEU A 32 6.27 -5.26 -13.99
C LEU A 32 7.67 -5.77 -14.32
N VAL A 33 7.90 -6.25 -15.54
CA VAL A 33 9.22 -6.73 -15.95
C VAL A 33 9.95 -5.63 -16.69
N LEU A 34 11.00 -5.10 -16.09
CA LEU A 34 11.99 -4.22 -16.72
C LEU A 34 13.28 -4.99 -16.97
N PHE A 35 13.97 -4.64 -18.04
CA PHE A 35 15.19 -5.31 -18.47
C PHE A 35 16.39 -4.37 -18.44
N GLY A 36 17.57 -4.91 -18.12
CA GLY A 36 18.84 -4.26 -18.26
C GLY A 36 19.13 -3.14 -17.28
N ASP A 37 19.72 -2.06 -17.77
CA ASP A 37 20.21 -0.95 -16.96
C ASP A 37 19.13 -0.17 -16.21
N GLU A 38 17.91 -0.13 -16.75
CA GLU A 38 16.79 0.58 -16.11
C GLU A 38 16.36 -0.10 -14.83
N ALA A 39 16.22 -1.44 -14.85
CA ALA A 39 15.91 -2.21 -13.65
C ALA A 39 17.00 -2.05 -12.58
N SER A 40 18.27 -2.07 -13.00
CA SER A 40 19.41 -1.88 -12.08
C SER A 40 19.43 -0.49 -11.44
N LYS A 41 19.08 0.56 -12.18
CA LYS A 41 18.99 1.93 -11.66
C LYS A 41 17.87 2.05 -10.64
N LEU A 42 16.70 1.47 -10.93
CA LEU A 42 15.57 1.49 -9.99
C LEU A 42 15.86 0.73 -8.70
N LEU A 43 16.53 -0.42 -8.80
CA LEU A 43 16.97 -1.18 -7.62
C LEU A 43 18.05 -0.45 -6.80
N ALA A 44 18.78 0.47 -7.41
CA ALA A 44 19.74 1.32 -6.71
C ALA A 44 19.07 2.50 -5.98
N GLU A 45 17.86 2.90 -6.41
CA GLU A 45 17.11 4.01 -5.79
C GLU A 45 16.34 3.57 -4.53
N ILE A 46 15.98 2.29 -4.42
CA ILE A 46 15.22 1.76 -3.28
C ILE A 46 15.67 0.35 -2.90
N ASP A 47 15.92 0.15 -1.63
CA ASP A 47 16.04 -1.18 -1.05
C ASP A 47 14.64 -1.77 -0.81
N ILE A 48 14.17 -2.59 -1.76
CA ILE A 48 12.84 -3.20 -1.70
C ILE A 48 12.72 -4.12 -0.48
N ASP A 49 13.76 -4.83 -0.08
CA ASP A 49 13.72 -5.70 1.10
C ASP A 49 13.61 -4.88 2.39
N ALA A 50 14.32 -3.77 2.48
CA ALA A 50 14.19 -2.84 3.59
C ALA A 50 12.78 -2.20 3.62
N ALA A 51 12.22 -1.86 2.45
CA ALA A 51 10.86 -1.33 2.34
C ALA A 51 9.81 -2.35 2.81
N ILE A 52 9.95 -3.62 2.40
CA ILE A 52 9.07 -4.72 2.86
C ILE A 52 9.18 -4.87 4.38
N ALA A 53 10.40 -5.00 4.92
CA ALA A 53 10.63 -5.16 6.35
C ALA A 53 10.11 -3.97 7.16
N SER A 54 10.27 -2.75 6.65
CA SER A 54 9.72 -1.54 7.26
C SER A 54 8.21 -1.59 7.30
N HIS A 55 7.57 -1.97 6.19
CA HIS A 55 6.11 -2.06 6.10
C HIS A 55 5.55 -3.15 7.02
N GLU A 56 6.21 -4.29 7.11
CA GLU A 56 5.83 -5.38 8.01
C GLU A 56 5.92 -4.98 9.49
N ARG A 57 6.83 -4.07 9.87
CA ARG A 57 6.93 -3.53 11.23
C ARG A 57 5.81 -2.58 11.63
N TRP A 58 5.17 -1.92 10.66
CA TRP A 58 4.07 -0.99 10.94
C TRP A 58 2.88 -1.68 11.62
N VAL A 59 2.52 -2.88 11.20
CA VAL A 59 1.33 -3.58 11.69
C VAL A 59 1.41 -3.87 13.20
N PRO A 60 2.47 -4.50 13.75
CA PRO A 60 2.58 -4.71 15.19
C PRO A 60 2.70 -3.39 15.97
N TRP A 61 3.33 -2.36 15.39
CA TRP A 61 3.42 -1.05 16.02
C TRP A 61 2.05 -0.37 16.13
N LEU A 62 1.28 -0.36 15.07
CA LEU A 62 -0.11 0.14 15.08
C LEU A 62 -1.02 -0.70 16.00
N TYR A 63 -0.77 -2.01 16.09
CA TYR A 63 -1.51 -2.86 17.02
C TYR A 63 -1.27 -2.45 18.48
N GLN A 64 -0.05 -2.11 18.87
CA GLN A 64 0.23 -1.59 20.22
C GLN A 64 -0.53 -0.29 20.48
N ALA A 65 -0.58 0.62 19.50
CA ALA A 65 -1.37 1.85 19.62
C ALA A 65 -2.87 1.55 19.77
N LEU A 66 -3.39 0.56 19.03
CA LEU A 66 -4.77 0.09 19.18
C LEU A 66 -5.06 -0.42 20.60
N GLN A 67 -4.07 -1.04 21.25
CA GLN A 67 -4.16 -1.48 22.66
C GLN A 67 -3.97 -0.33 23.67
N GLY A 68 -3.84 0.89 23.22
CA GLY A 68 -3.72 2.08 24.06
C GLY A 68 -2.28 2.45 24.45
N VAL A 69 -1.27 1.80 23.88
CA VAL A 69 0.13 2.20 24.04
C VAL A 69 0.35 3.52 23.30
N LYS A 70 0.69 4.57 24.04
CA LYS A 70 0.95 5.88 23.45
C LYS A 70 2.34 5.92 22.84
N ASP A 71 2.43 6.43 21.62
CA ASP A 71 3.69 6.71 20.94
C ASP A 71 3.58 8.06 20.22
N GLU A 72 4.47 8.99 20.59
CA GLU A 72 4.50 10.34 20.05
C GLU A 72 4.84 10.39 18.55
N GLN A 73 5.42 9.33 18.01
CA GLN A 73 5.72 9.22 16.58
C GLN A 73 4.47 8.86 15.75
N LEU A 74 3.47 8.23 16.37
CA LEU A 74 2.22 7.83 15.75
C LEU A 74 1.19 8.98 15.76
N ARG A 75 1.45 10.03 15.00
CA ARG A 75 0.55 11.17 14.86
C ARG A 75 -0.31 11.04 13.60
N PRO A 76 -1.67 11.02 13.75
CA PRO A 76 -2.58 10.84 12.60
C PRO A 76 -2.33 11.84 11.46
N GLU A 77 -2.06 13.10 11.79
CA GLU A 77 -1.81 14.18 10.84
C GLU A 77 -0.52 14.01 10.02
N VAL A 78 0.42 13.23 10.51
CA VAL A 78 1.66 12.87 9.78
C VAL A 78 1.45 11.58 9.00
N ILE A 79 0.89 10.57 9.65
CA ILE A 79 0.76 9.22 9.10
C ILE A 79 -0.24 9.16 7.95
N CYS A 80 -1.24 10.06 7.90
CA CYS A 80 -2.17 10.11 6.78
C CYS A 80 -1.51 10.45 5.43
N ASN A 81 -0.31 11.02 5.46
CA ASN A 81 0.46 11.31 4.26
C ASN A 81 1.29 10.08 3.87
N ASP A 82 1.03 9.54 2.70
CA ASP A 82 1.68 8.33 2.22
C ASP A 82 3.14 8.55 1.76
N ASP A 83 3.58 9.80 1.69
CA ASP A 83 4.98 10.22 1.43
C ASP A 83 5.83 10.42 2.71
N CYS A 84 5.27 10.14 3.89
CA CYS A 84 5.99 10.23 5.16
C CYS A 84 7.08 9.14 5.33
N SER A 85 7.11 8.13 4.47
CA SER A 85 8.06 7.01 4.46
C SER A 85 8.97 7.05 3.23
N GLU A 86 10.14 6.39 3.30
CA GLU A 86 11.02 6.23 2.14
C GLU A 86 10.31 5.55 0.96
N LEU A 87 9.49 4.53 1.24
CA LEU A 87 8.69 3.87 0.22
C LEU A 87 7.75 4.88 -0.47
N GLY A 88 7.00 5.66 0.31
CA GLY A 88 6.08 6.64 -0.23
C GLY A 88 6.78 7.71 -1.08
N GLN A 89 7.90 8.23 -0.60
CA GLN A 89 8.72 9.19 -1.35
C GLN A 89 9.20 8.62 -2.69
N TRP A 90 9.66 7.38 -2.71
CA TRP A 90 10.06 6.70 -3.93
C TRP A 90 8.87 6.45 -4.86
N LEU A 91 7.74 5.99 -4.32
CA LEU A 91 6.52 5.74 -5.09
C LEU A 91 6.05 7.00 -5.83
N HIS A 92 6.12 8.17 -5.20
CA HIS A 92 5.73 9.46 -5.82
C HIS A 92 6.88 10.14 -6.59
N GLY A 93 8.09 9.63 -6.48
CA GLY A 93 9.29 10.16 -7.11
C GLY A 93 9.83 9.31 -8.26
N GLY A 94 10.95 8.63 -8.02
CA GLY A 94 11.66 7.81 -9.02
C GLY A 94 10.80 6.67 -9.55
N GLY A 95 10.11 5.98 -8.65
CA GLY A 95 9.21 4.88 -9.01
C GLY A 95 8.10 5.32 -9.96
N GLN A 96 7.43 6.44 -9.66
CA GLN A 96 6.37 6.98 -10.54
C GLN A 96 6.89 7.33 -11.94
N ARG A 97 8.06 7.95 -12.03
CA ARG A 97 8.65 8.31 -13.33
C ARG A 97 8.96 7.09 -14.18
N ALA A 98 9.43 6.02 -13.57
CA ALA A 98 9.88 4.83 -14.29
C ALA A 98 8.77 3.80 -14.51
N LEU A 99 7.87 3.63 -13.54
CA LEU A 99 6.92 2.53 -13.48
C LEU A 99 5.45 2.98 -13.52
N GLY A 100 5.19 4.28 -13.52
CA GLY A 100 3.84 4.84 -13.41
C GLY A 100 2.88 4.42 -14.53
N HIS A 101 3.39 3.92 -15.65
CA HIS A 101 2.58 3.39 -16.75
C HIS A 101 2.14 1.92 -16.56
N PHE A 102 2.66 1.24 -15.52
CA PHE A 102 2.25 -0.13 -15.21
C PHE A 102 1.05 -0.13 -14.25
N PRO A 103 -0.06 -0.82 -14.58
CA PRO A 103 -1.23 -0.90 -13.71
C PRO A 103 -0.93 -1.44 -12.31
N ALA A 104 -0.04 -2.42 -12.19
CA ALA A 104 0.36 -2.97 -10.91
C ALA A 104 1.13 -1.96 -10.04
N PHE A 105 1.89 -1.05 -10.63
CA PHE A 105 2.56 0.03 -9.91
C PHE A 105 1.56 1.07 -9.40
N GLU A 106 0.58 1.43 -10.21
CA GLU A 106 -0.52 2.31 -9.78
C GLU A 106 -1.30 1.68 -8.61
N MET A 107 -1.54 0.38 -8.66
CA MET A 107 -2.16 -0.37 -7.56
C MET A 107 -1.30 -0.29 -6.29
N LEU A 108 0.01 -0.43 -6.37
CA LEU A 108 0.92 -0.30 -5.24
C LEU A 108 0.81 1.08 -4.58
N ILE A 109 0.79 2.15 -5.36
CA ILE A 109 0.58 3.52 -4.86
C ILE A 109 -0.76 3.63 -4.12
N ARG A 110 -1.85 3.17 -4.73
CA ARG A 110 -3.19 3.22 -4.12
C ARG A 110 -3.26 2.44 -2.82
N ARG A 111 -2.61 1.27 -2.74
CA ARG A 111 -2.59 0.44 -1.53
C ARG A 111 -1.76 1.05 -0.42
N ASN A 112 -0.61 1.63 -0.75
CA ASN A 112 0.19 2.35 0.21
C ASN A 112 -0.58 3.56 0.79
N ARG A 113 -1.22 4.34 -0.07
CA ARG A 113 -2.07 5.47 0.38
C ARG A 113 -3.21 5.01 1.28
N TYR A 114 -3.93 3.97 0.88
CA TYR A 114 -5.02 3.43 1.68
C TYR A 114 -4.55 2.91 3.04
N PHE A 115 -3.39 2.24 3.09
CA PHE A 115 -2.76 1.84 4.35
C PHE A 115 -2.57 3.03 5.28
N HIS A 116 -1.96 4.10 4.80
CA HIS A 116 -1.70 5.30 5.59
C HIS A 116 -2.99 6.00 6.07
N GLN A 117 -4.00 6.08 5.22
CA GLN A 117 -5.31 6.62 5.57
C GLN A 117 -6.00 5.80 6.68
N GLN A 118 -5.98 4.48 6.57
CA GLN A 118 -6.57 3.60 7.58
C GLN A 118 -5.79 3.59 8.89
N ALA A 119 -4.46 3.70 8.83
CA ALA A 119 -3.63 3.86 10.02
C ALA A 119 -3.97 5.15 10.78
N ALA A 120 -4.06 6.28 10.08
CA ALA A 120 -4.45 7.55 10.67
C ALA A 120 -5.88 7.53 11.23
N ALA A 121 -6.82 6.94 10.51
CA ALA A 121 -8.20 6.77 10.97
C ALA A 121 -8.27 5.93 12.24
N MET A 122 -7.54 4.82 12.31
CA MET A 122 -7.45 3.98 13.50
C MET A 122 -6.97 4.77 14.73
N LEU A 123 -5.88 5.53 14.57
CA LEU A 123 -5.32 6.34 15.65
C LEU A 123 -6.31 7.40 16.14
N THR A 124 -6.99 8.08 15.22
CA THR A 124 -8.00 9.10 15.54
C THR A 124 -9.19 8.49 16.29
N LEU A 125 -9.69 7.35 15.81
CA LEU A 125 -10.83 6.65 16.43
C LEU A 125 -10.45 6.09 17.81
N GLN A 126 -9.25 5.57 17.97
CA GLN A 126 -8.73 5.10 19.24
C GLN A 126 -8.65 6.25 20.26
N ALA A 127 -8.15 7.42 19.86
CA ALA A 127 -8.09 8.60 20.70
C ALA A 127 -9.48 9.12 21.09
N ALA A 128 -10.47 8.97 20.21
CA ALA A 128 -11.88 9.32 20.47
C ALA A 128 -12.63 8.29 21.33
N GLY A 129 -12.02 7.14 21.63
CA GLY A 129 -12.64 6.07 22.43
C GLY A 129 -13.59 5.16 21.65
N ASP A 130 -13.65 5.28 20.32
CA ASP A 130 -14.45 4.37 19.46
C ASP A 130 -13.67 3.11 19.12
N ALA A 131 -13.54 2.22 20.10
CA ALA A 131 -12.75 0.99 19.98
C ALA A 131 -13.22 0.09 18.82
N ARG A 132 -14.53 0.02 18.55
CA ARG A 132 -15.09 -0.82 17.49
C ARG A 132 -14.65 -0.34 16.10
N LEU A 133 -14.78 0.94 15.83
CA LEU A 133 -14.36 1.52 14.55
C LEU A 133 -12.85 1.55 14.40
N ALA A 134 -12.10 1.79 15.50
CA ALA A 134 -10.64 1.70 15.50
C ALA A 134 -10.16 0.29 15.13
N GLU A 135 -10.77 -0.76 15.68
CA GLU A 135 -10.46 -2.14 15.32
C GLU A 135 -10.77 -2.44 13.84
N GLN A 136 -11.87 -1.93 13.32
CA GLN A 136 -12.24 -2.09 11.92
C GLN A 136 -11.23 -1.39 10.99
N ALA A 137 -10.83 -0.17 11.31
CA ALA A 137 -9.79 0.55 10.56
C ALA A 137 -8.45 -0.18 10.63
N PHE A 138 -8.08 -0.75 11.77
CA PHE A 138 -6.87 -1.56 11.91
C PHE A 138 -6.91 -2.82 11.02
N LYS A 139 -8.04 -3.52 10.94
CA LYS A 139 -8.20 -4.69 10.04
C LYS A 139 -8.00 -4.29 8.58
N SER A 140 -8.56 -3.17 8.16
CA SER A 140 -8.38 -2.62 6.82
C SER A 140 -6.92 -2.24 6.54
N CYS A 141 -6.27 -1.59 7.51
CA CYS A 141 -4.85 -1.24 7.46
C CYS A 141 -3.96 -2.49 7.31
N ARG A 142 -4.17 -3.52 8.13
CA ARG A 142 -3.44 -4.77 8.06
C ARG A 142 -3.60 -5.47 6.72
N HIS A 143 -4.81 -5.47 6.17
CA HIS A 143 -5.08 -6.04 4.86
C HIS A 143 -4.35 -5.28 3.74
N ALA A 144 -4.42 -3.95 3.77
CA ALA A 144 -3.70 -3.11 2.82
C ALA A 144 -2.17 -3.32 2.90
N SER A 145 -1.62 -3.44 4.13
CA SER A 145 -0.20 -3.75 4.34
C SER A 145 0.22 -5.06 3.67
N SER A 146 -0.58 -6.12 3.84
CA SER A 146 -0.30 -7.41 3.20
C SER A 146 -0.27 -7.28 1.68
N GLN A 147 -1.15 -6.49 1.09
CA GLN A 147 -1.18 -6.25 -0.35
C GLN A 147 0.01 -5.43 -0.84
N VAL A 148 0.42 -4.40 -0.09
CA VAL A 148 1.65 -3.63 -0.39
C VAL A 148 2.87 -4.55 -0.40
N VAL A 149 3.01 -5.42 0.61
CA VAL A 149 4.12 -6.38 0.69
C VAL A 149 4.11 -7.36 -0.48
N LEU A 150 2.95 -7.88 -0.87
CA LEU A 150 2.84 -8.77 -2.04
C LEU A 150 3.25 -8.06 -3.33
N LEU A 151 2.77 -6.83 -3.54
CA LEU A 151 3.11 -6.04 -4.74
C LEU A 151 4.60 -5.68 -4.77
N LEU A 152 5.23 -5.38 -3.64
CA LEU A 152 6.67 -5.14 -3.54
C LEU A 152 7.48 -6.40 -3.87
N LYS A 153 7.04 -7.58 -3.40
CA LYS A 153 7.67 -8.86 -3.74
C LYS A 153 7.56 -9.16 -5.24
N GLU A 154 6.41 -8.90 -5.84
CA GLU A 154 6.22 -9.04 -7.30
C GLU A 154 7.07 -8.06 -8.09
N LEU A 155 7.15 -6.80 -7.64
CA LEU A 155 8.03 -5.80 -8.23
C LEU A 155 9.50 -6.25 -8.17
N LYS A 156 9.97 -6.71 -7.03
CA LYS A 156 11.33 -7.26 -6.86
C LYS A 156 11.59 -8.42 -7.81
N ARG A 157 10.63 -9.33 -7.94
CA ARG A 157 10.74 -10.46 -8.86
C ARG A 157 10.84 -9.99 -10.31
N GLY A 158 9.99 -9.04 -10.72
CA GLY A 158 10.00 -8.48 -12.07
C GLY A 158 11.31 -7.77 -12.42
N LEU A 159 11.87 -6.99 -11.49
CA LEU A 159 13.14 -6.30 -11.67
C LEU A 159 14.36 -7.24 -11.60
N GLY A 160 14.24 -8.36 -10.90
CA GLY A 160 15.32 -9.34 -10.71
C GLY A 160 15.42 -10.40 -11.81
N GLN A 161 14.45 -10.49 -12.72
CA GLN A 161 14.51 -11.44 -13.83
C GLN A 161 15.50 -10.95 -14.90
N ARG A 162 16.75 -11.36 -14.73
CA ARG A 162 17.77 -11.26 -15.79
C ARG A 162 17.52 -12.39 -16.80
N ARG A 163 17.24 -12.05 -18.03
CA ARG A 163 17.49 -12.94 -19.16
C ARG A 163 18.84 -12.65 -19.75
#